data_95e92a29a132179e68b6482d31aa5e86
#
_entry.id   95e92a29a132179e68b6482d31aa5e86
#
_cell.length_a   1.000
_cell.length_b   1.000
_cell.length_c   1.000
_cell.angle_alpha   90.00
_cell.angle_beta   90.00
_cell.angle_gamma   90.00
#
_symmetry.space_group_name_H-M   'P 1'
#
loop_
_entity.id
_entity.type
_entity.pdbx_description
1 polymer ?
#
loop_
_entity_poly.entity_id
_entity_poly.type
_entity_poly.pdbx_seq_one_letter_code
_entity_poly.pdbx_strand_id
1 'polypeptide(L)'
;MKKYTSIVFTVMFVTVLMAFVPKPTNDPWPVPDKYKNMANPVKSDATSIATGKELYTTHCKSCHGTKGKGDGPKAAQLDTESGDFTKSAFQSQTDGAIFYKTSEGRKDMPSFKKKIADQNDIWAVVNYMRTMK
;
A
#
# COMPACT_ATOMS: atom_id res chain seq x y z
N MET A 1 -12.26 -53.31 24.94
CA MET A 1 -13.00 -52.22 24.36
C MET A 1 -12.54 -50.81 24.79
N LYS A 2 -11.75 -50.62 25.85
CA LYS A 2 -11.30 -49.30 26.34
C LYS A 2 -10.05 -48.69 25.62
N LYS A 3 -9.31 -49.49 24.84
CA LYS A 3 -8.05 -49.04 24.20
C LYS A 3 -8.23 -48.36 22.82
N TYR A 4 -9.33 -48.58 22.14
CA TYR A 4 -9.57 -48.01 20.83
C TYR A 4 -10.26 -46.65 20.86
N THR A 5 -10.97 -46.31 21.95
CA THR A 5 -11.63 -45.01 22.10
C THR A 5 -10.62 -43.86 22.27
N SER A 6 -9.47 -44.12 22.91
CA SER A 6 -8.43 -43.12 23.13
C SER A 6 -7.69 -42.71 21.84
N ILE A 7 -7.51 -43.67 20.93
CA ILE A 7 -6.80 -43.40 19.64
C ILE A 7 -7.65 -42.60 18.69
N VAL A 8 -8.97 -42.85 18.66
CA VAL A 8 -9.90 -42.11 17.79
C VAL A 8 -10.01 -40.63 18.21
N PHE A 9 -9.97 -40.34 19.53
CA PHE A 9 -10.00 -38.94 20.01
C PHE A 9 -8.69 -38.19 19.73
N THR A 10 -7.53 -38.85 19.73
CA THR A 10 -6.24 -38.23 19.46
C THR A 10 -6.07 -37.91 17.98
N VAL A 11 -6.58 -38.77 17.09
CA VAL A 11 -6.52 -38.51 15.63
C VAL A 11 -7.48 -37.40 15.21
N MET A 12 -8.62 -37.26 15.86
CA MET A 12 -9.60 -36.22 15.53
C MET A 12 -9.16 -34.82 16.00
N PHE A 13 -8.27 -34.71 17.00
CA PHE A 13 -7.78 -33.42 17.50
C PHE A 13 -6.63 -32.85 16.67
N VAL A 14 -5.90 -33.71 15.93
CA VAL A 14 -4.77 -33.28 15.08
C VAL A 14 -5.23 -32.70 13.73
N THR A 15 -6.43 -33.02 13.27
CA THR A 15 -6.93 -32.58 11.95
C THR A 15 -7.56 -31.18 11.94
N VAL A 16 -7.76 -30.53 13.06
CA VAL A 16 -8.42 -29.21 13.14
C VAL A 16 -7.44 -28.03 13.15
N LEU A 17 -6.13 -28.26 13.24
CA LEU A 17 -5.13 -27.18 13.32
C LEU A 17 -4.51 -26.76 11.98
N MET A 18 -5.05 -27.20 10.85
CA MET A 18 -4.51 -26.89 9.51
C MET A 18 -5.43 -26.04 8.65
N ALA A 19 -5.86 -24.88 9.07
CA ALA A 19 -6.56 -24.03 8.13
C ALA A 19 -6.64 -22.54 8.54
N PHE A 20 -5.53 -21.90 8.80
CA PHE A 20 -5.49 -20.44 8.69
C PHE A 20 -4.10 -20.02 8.22
N VAL A 21 -3.76 -20.38 6.99
CA VAL A 21 -2.70 -19.67 6.28
C VAL A 21 -3.38 -18.46 5.62
N PRO A 22 -3.11 -17.24 6.06
CA PRO A 22 -3.60 -16.07 5.37
C PRO A 22 -3.06 -16.13 3.94
N LYS A 23 -3.97 -16.21 2.97
CA LYS A 23 -3.62 -16.18 1.56
C LYS A 23 -2.96 -14.83 1.30
N PRO A 24 -1.70 -14.77 0.84
CA PRO A 24 -1.11 -13.51 0.45
C PRO A 24 -1.98 -12.93 -0.66
N THR A 25 -2.63 -11.83 -0.40
CA THR A 25 -3.44 -11.12 -1.38
C THR A 25 -2.49 -10.34 -2.30
N ASN A 26 -1.75 -11.07 -3.15
CA ASN A 26 -1.09 -10.50 -4.32
C ASN A 26 -2.18 -10.16 -5.34
N ASP A 27 -3.01 -9.19 -5.00
CA ASP A 27 -3.97 -8.62 -5.93
C ASP A 27 -3.24 -7.57 -6.77
N PRO A 28 -2.84 -7.89 -8.01
CA PRO A 28 -2.06 -6.98 -8.82
C PRO A 28 -2.85 -5.70 -9.07
N TRP A 29 -2.19 -4.55 -8.93
CA TRP A 29 -2.77 -3.26 -9.31
C TRP A 29 -2.28 -2.89 -10.72
N PRO A 30 -3.06 -3.23 -11.77
CA PRO A 30 -2.65 -2.96 -13.13
C PRO A 30 -2.57 -1.44 -13.37
N VAL A 31 -1.49 -1.03 -14.00
CA VAL A 31 -1.25 0.35 -14.41
C VAL A 31 -1.22 0.39 -15.93
N PRO A 32 -2.02 1.24 -16.60
CA PRO A 32 -1.96 1.39 -18.05
C PRO A 32 -0.56 1.83 -18.52
N ASP A 33 -0.11 1.29 -19.65
CA ASP A 33 1.26 1.51 -20.15
C ASP A 33 1.60 2.99 -20.37
N LYS A 34 0.63 3.81 -20.76
CA LYS A 34 0.80 5.26 -20.88
C LYS A 34 1.28 5.92 -19.58
N TYR A 35 0.84 5.39 -18.42
CA TYR A 35 1.28 5.89 -17.12
C TYR A 35 2.61 5.29 -16.68
N LYS A 36 2.84 3.98 -16.95
CA LYS A 36 4.13 3.34 -16.61
C LYS A 36 5.31 4.06 -17.20
N ASN A 37 5.15 4.57 -18.43
CA ASN A 37 6.20 5.26 -19.17
C ASN A 37 6.20 6.78 -18.96
N MET A 38 5.32 7.31 -18.12
CA MET A 38 5.21 8.75 -17.85
C MET A 38 6.34 9.20 -16.93
N ALA A 39 7.15 10.13 -17.40
CA ALA A 39 8.17 10.78 -16.58
C ALA A 39 7.52 11.78 -15.62
N ASN A 40 8.11 11.94 -14.43
CA ASN A 40 7.69 12.97 -13.50
C ASN A 40 8.10 14.35 -14.04
N PRO A 41 7.17 15.25 -14.33
CA PRO A 41 7.49 16.59 -14.83
C PRO A 41 7.98 17.52 -13.73
N VAL A 42 7.79 17.17 -12.45
CA VAL A 42 8.17 17.99 -11.30
C VAL A 42 9.55 17.57 -10.81
N LYS A 43 10.51 18.49 -10.87
CA LYS A 43 11.85 18.21 -10.35
C LYS A 43 11.81 17.81 -8.89
N SER A 44 12.56 16.74 -8.56
CA SER A 44 12.71 16.30 -7.16
C SER A 44 13.75 17.20 -6.46
N ASP A 45 13.29 18.28 -5.87
CA ASP A 45 14.08 19.23 -5.10
C ASP A 45 13.45 19.51 -3.73
N ALA A 46 14.11 20.33 -2.92
CA ALA A 46 13.66 20.64 -1.57
C ALA A 46 12.23 21.21 -1.53
N THR A 47 11.86 22.03 -2.51
CA THR A 47 10.53 22.67 -2.59
C THR A 47 9.46 21.62 -2.88
N SER A 48 9.63 20.83 -3.93
CA SER A 48 8.66 19.80 -4.30
C SER A 48 8.51 18.72 -3.22
N ILE A 49 9.63 18.35 -2.58
CA ILE A 49 9.61 17.40 -1.45
C ILE A 49 8.86 17.98 -0.25
N ALA A 50 9.02 19.28 0.06
CA ALA A 50 8.30 19.93 1.14
C ALA A 50 6.79 19.99 0.87
N THR A 51 6.38 20.40 -0.34
CA THR A 51 4.99 20.37 -0.80
C THR A 51 4.40 18.95 -0.71
N GLY A 52 5.12 17.96 -1.23
CA GLY A 52 4.69 16.58 -1.18
C GLY A 52 4.54 16.04 0.24
N LYS A 53 5.42 16.45 1.17
CA LYS A 53 5.34 16.09 2.59
C LYS A 53 4.10 16.66 3.26
N GLU A 54 3.76 17.90 2.98
CA GLU A 54 2.56 18.56 3.53
C GLU A 54 1.29 17.83 3.05
N LEU A 55 1.17 17.60 1.75
CA LEU A 55 0.05 16.88 1.15
C LEU A 55 -0.05 15.43 1.64
N TYR A 56 1.07 14.74 1.74
CA TYR A 56 1.13 13.40 2.31
C TYR A 56 0.63 13.39 3.77
N THR A 57 1.07 14.34 4.57
CA THR A 57 0.66 14.46 5.96
C THR A 57 -0.84 14.67 6.09
N THR A 58 -1.41 15.49 5.22
CA THR A 58 -2.84 15.81 5.21
C THR A 58 -3.70 14.65 4.71
N HIS A 59 -3.26 13.97 3.65
CA HIS A 59 -4.12 13.06 2.90
C HIS A 59 -3.78 11.58 3.03
N CYS A 60 -2.54 11.22 3.31
CA CYS A 60 -2.04 9.86 3.16
C CYS A 60 -1.63 9.21 4.49
N LYS A 61 -1.05 10.01 5.40
CA LYS A 61 -0.47 9.56 6.67
C LYS A 61 -1.42 8.72 7.53
N SER A 62 -2.72 9.00 7.50
CA SER A 62 -3.70 8.29 8.35
C SER A 62 -3.77 6.79 8.07
N CYS A 63 -3.49 6.36 6.85
CA CYS A 63 -3.44 4.96 6.44
C CYS A 63 -2.00 4.47 6.26
N HIS A 64 -1.16 5.26 5.57
CA HIS A 64 0.18 4.84 5.21
C HIS A 64 1.24 5.06 6.31
N GLY A 65 0.90 5.77 7.38
CA GLY A 65 1.83 6.06 8.48
C GLY A 65 2.79 7.21 8.18
N THR A 66 3.47 7.69 9.23
CA THR A 66 4.40 8.83 9.11
C THR A 66 5.62 8.52 8.25
N LYS A 67 6.05 7.26 8.26
CA LYS A 67 7.23 6.77 7.52
C LYS A 67 6.85 5.94 6.29
N GLY A 68 5.58 5.90 5.92
CA GLY A 68 5.10 5.15 4.75
C GLY A 68 5.14 3.63 4.91
N LYS A 69 5.13 3.12 6.14
CA LYS A 69 5.19 1.67 6.43
C LYS A 69 3.85 0.96 6.40
N GLY A 70 2.76 1.66 6.07
CA GLY A 70 1.42 1.10 6.14
C GLY A 70 0.88 0.97 7.56
N ASP A 71 1.50 1.63 8.52
CA ASP A 71 1.23 1.56 9.96
C ASP A 71 0.45 2.78 10.49
N GLY A 72 -0.31 3.42 9.63
CA GLY A 72 -1.16 4.55 10.03
C GLY A 72 -2.31 4.12 10.95
N PRO A 73 -2.85 5.04 11.76
CA PRO A 73 -3.90 4.71 12.75
C PRO A 73 -5.18 4.15 12.13
N LYS A 74 -5.41 4.35 10.85
CA LYS A 74 -6.54 3.76 10.12
C LYS A 74 -6.21 2.44 9.40
N ALA A 75 -4.94 2.04 9.35
CA ALA A 75 -4.51 0.87 8.58
C ALA A 75 -5.21 -0.43 9.02
N ALA A 76 -5.40 -0.63 10.33
CA ALA A 76 -6.08 -1.81 10.87
C ALA A 76 -7.58 -1.90 10.56
N GLN A 77 -8.18 -0.84 10.00
CA GLN A 77 -9.60 -0.78 9.65
C GLN A 77 -9.85 -1.01 8.15
N LEU A 78 -8.79 -1.22 7.37
CA LEU A 78 -8.88 -1.38 5.93
C LEU A 78 -8.96 -2.86 5.56
N ASP A 79 -9.72 -3.17 4.52
CA ASP A 79 -9.80 -4.52 3.95
C ASP A 79 -8.55 -4.88 3.14
N THR A 80 -7.77 -3.85 2.73
CA THR A 80 -6.52 -4.01 1.98
C THR A 80 -5.36 -3.36 2.71
N GLU A 81 -4.20 -4.03 2.70
CA GLU A 81 -2.99 -3.47 3.29
C GLU A 81 -2.58 -2.16 2.60
N SER A 82 -2.22 -1.16 3.41
CA SER A 82 -1.75 0.15 2.91
C SER A 82 -0.38 0.09 2.22
N GLY A 83 0.31 -1.06 2.29
CA GLY A 83 1.63 -1.24 1.73
C GLY A 83 2.73 -0.50 2.48
N ASP A 84 3.98 -0.92 2.21
CA ASP A 84 5.17 -0.32 2.82
C ASP A 84 6.02 0.35 1.74
N PHE A 85 6.07 1.68 1.75
CA PHE A 85 6.79 2.50 0.77
C PHE A 85 8.31 2.41 0.92
N THR A 86 8.81 1.91 2.05
CA THR A 86 10.25 1.72 2.28
C THR A 86 10.79 0.47 1.59
N LYS A 87 9.92 -0.41 1.11
CA LYS A 87 10.32 -1.68 0.48
C LYS A 87 10.74 -1.49 -0.97
N SER A 88 11.68 -2.33 -1.40
CA SER A 88 12.13 -2.36 -2.80
C SER A 88 10.99 -2.58 -3.79
N ALA A 89 10.00 -3.40 -3.43
CA ALA A 89 8.81 -3.62 -4.27
C ALA A 89 8.02 -2.34 -4.57
N PHE A 90 7.99 -1.38 -3.66
CA PHE A 90 7.42 -0.06 -3.92
C PHE A 90 8.40 0.82 -4.69
N GLN A 91 9.65 0.91 -4.23
CA GLN A 91 10.66 1.83 -4.77
C GLN A 91 11.10 1.49 -6.20
N SER A 92 10.91 0.24 -6.65
CA SER A 92 11.20 -0.19 -8.03
C SER A 92 10.09 0.16 -9.05
N GLN A 93 8.91 0.58 -8.59
CA GLN A 93 7.87 1.05 -9.51
C GLN A 93 8.29 2.34 -10.20
N THR A 94 7.78 2.61 -11.40
CA THR A 94 8.02 3.91 -12.06
C THR A 94 7.25 5.04 -11.37
N ASP A 95 7.72 6.27 -11.48
CA ASP A 95 7.02 7.43 -10.92
C ASP A 95 5.61 7.58 -11.49
N GLY A 96 5.45 7.33 -12.79
CA GLY A 96 4.14 7.35 -13.43
C GLY A 96 3.17 6.27 -12.89
N ALA A 97 3.69 5.09 -12.50
CA ALA A 97 2.87 4.08 -11.88
C ALA A 97 2.40 4.51 -10.48
N ILE A 98 3.27 5.12 -9.69
CA ILE A 98 2.92 5.65 -8.35
C ILE A 98 1.93 6.81 -8.50
N PHE A 99 2.19 7.73 -9.43
CA PHE A 99 1.27 8.83 -9.76
C PHE A 99 -0.13 8.31 -10.12
N TYR A 100 -0.22 7.35 -11.03
CA TYR A 100 -1.49 6.75 -11.44
C TYR A 100 -2.26 6.18 -10.25
N LYS A 101 -1.60 5.38 -9.43
CA LYS A 101 -2.20 4.75 -8.24
C LYS A 101 -2.69 5.78 -7.24
N THR A 102 -1.92 6.83 -7.02
CA THR A 102 -2.30 7.94 -6.13
C THR A 102 -3.47 8.74 -6.72
N SER A 103 -3.42 9.07 -8.00
CA SER A 103 -4.47 9.82 -8.68
C SER A 103 -5.80 9.06 -8.72
N GLU A 104 -5.78 7.81 -9.17
CA GLU A 104 -7.00 7.05 -9.40
C GLU A 104 -7.56 6.39 -8.13
N GLY A 105 -6.71 5.95 -7.21
CA GLY A 105 -7.12 5.16 -6.07
C GLY A 105 -7.58 3.75 -6.44
N ARG A 106 -7.87 2.93 -5.46
CA ARG A 106 -8.46 1.59 -5.61
C ARG A 106 -8.93 1.05 -4.26
N LYS A 107 -10.12 0.45 -4.21
CA LYS A 107 -10.69 -0.14 -2.98
C LYS A 107 -10.71 0.89 -1.85
N ASP A 108 -10.04 0.60 -0.73
CA ASP A 108 -9.97 1.50 0.42
C ASP A 108 -9.15 2.78 0.14
N MET A 109 -8.26 2.75 -0.84
CA MET A 109 -7.50 3.94 -1.24
C MET A 109 -8.33 4.86 -2.13
N PRO A 110 -8.73 6.05 -1.66
CA PRO A 110 -9.55 6.97 -2.45
C PRO A 110 -8.78 7.55 -3.62
N SER A 111 -9.50 8.00 -4.65
CA SER A 111 -8.94 8.82 -5.72
C SER A 111 -8.57 10.21 -5.20
N PHE A 112 -7.36 10.67 -5.52
CA PHE A 112 -6.89 12.01 -5.13
C PHE A 112 -6.96 13.05 -6.25
N LYS A 113 -7.23 12.68 -7.50
CA LYS A 113 -7.32 13.61 -8.63
C LYS A 113 -8.34 14.73 -8.47
N LYS A 114 -9.35 14.53 -7.60
CA LYS A 114 -10.34 15.57 -7.28
C LYS A 114 -10.06 16.29 -5.96
N LYS A 115 -9.26 15.67 -5.10
CA LYS A 115 -8.92 16.22 -3.76
C LYS A 115 -7.67 17.09 -3.81
N ILE A 116 -6.76 16.78 -4.71
CA ILE A 116 -5.55 17.53 -5.01
C ILE A 116 -5.73 18.05 -6.44
N ALA A 117 -6.12 19.32 -6.56
CA ALA A 117 -6.56 19.90 -7.81
C ALA A 117 -5.42 20.06 -8.84
N ASP A 118 -4.21 20.36 -8.37
CA ASP A 118 -3.03 20.45 -9.24
C ASP A 118 -2.35 19.08 -9.36
N GLN A 119 -2.19 18.60 -10.59
CA GLN A 119 -1.48 17.36 -10.85
C GLN A 119 0.00 17.43 -10.46
N ASN A 120 0.61 18.61 -10.54
CA ASN A 120 1.99 18.80 -10.08
C ASN A 120 2.14 18.53 -8.57
N ASP A 121 1.11 18.81 -7.81
CA ASP A 121 1.08 18.51 -6.38
C ASP A 121 1.05 16.99 -6.12
N ILE A 122 0.32 16.22 -6.94
CA ILE A 122 0.38 14.74 -6.87
C ILE A 122 1.78 14.24 -7.22
N TRP A 123 2.45 14.84 -8.21
CA TRP A 123 3.84 14.51 -8.53
C TRP A 123 4.81 14.90 -7.41
N ALA A 124 4.55 16.01 -6.71
CA ALA A 124 5.31 16.38 -5.52
C ALA A 124 5.14 15.32 -4.40
N VAL A 125 3.94 14.75 -4.23
CA VAL A 125 3.72 13.61 -3.31
C VAL A 125 4.57 12.39 -3.74
N VAL A 126 4.68 12.10 -5.04
CA VAL A 126 5.57 11.03 -5.55
C VAL A 126 7.02 11.32 -5.18
N ASN A 127 7.50 12.55 -5.38
CA ASN A 127 8.86 12.96 -4.98
C ASN A 127 9.10 12.73 -3.48
N TYR A 128 8.14 13.08 -2.64
CA TYR A 128 8.25 12.85 -1.20
C TYR A 128 8.28 11.35 -0.86
N MET A 129 7.41 10.53 -1.46
CA MET A 129 7.40 9.08 -1.24
C MET A 129 8.73 8.41 -1.65
N ARG A 130 9.45 8.98 -2.63
CA ARG A 130 10.81 8.53 -3.01
C ARG A 130 11.87 8.77 -1.94
N THR A 131 11.63 9.64 -1.00
CA THR A 131 12.54 9.86 0.13
C THR A 131 12.38 8.80 1.24
N MET A 132 11.32 7.99 1.19
CA MET A 132 11.04 6.93 2.15
C MET A 132 11.80 5.64 1.78
N LYS A 133 13.03 5.51 2.27
CA LYS A 133 13.91 4.35 1.99
C LYS A 133 14.36 3.71 3.29
#